data_c425969a6f596924e6c0f93d85703eb0
#
_entry.id   c425969a6f596924e6c0f93d85703eb0
#
_cell.length_a   1.000
_cell.length_b   1.000
_cell.length_c   1.000
_cell.angle_alpha   90.00
_cell.angle_beta   90.00
_cell.angle_gamma   90.00
#
_symmetry.space_group_name_H-M   'P 1'
#
loop_
_entity.id
_entity.type
_entity.pdbx_description
1 polymer ?
#
loop_
_entity_poly.entity_id
_entity_poly.type
_entity_poly.pdbx_seq_one_letter_code
_entity_poly.pdbx_strand_id
1 'polypeptide(L)'
;MEKYPRVVAYIAESRKENLDAAMEFYQKGVNQGIFRKDVNYAIVRVMVGEQMDILLRSEICKSYSLAEIYETVVFMHMRGISTEKGLKIVDDFLHNQKGEEHNKNG
;
A
#
# COMPACT_ATOMS: atom_id res chain seq x y z
N MET A 1 16.99 -0.12 15.26
CA MET A 1 17.46 1.25 15.16
C MET A 1 16.33 2.23 14.95
N GLU A 2 16.26 3.21 15.81
CA GLU A 2 15.13 4.14 15.86
C GLU A 2 15.49 5.52 15.33
N LYS A 3 15.74 5.60 14.04
CA LYS A 3 16.04 6.89 13.41
C LYS A 3 14.82 7.81 13.42
N TYR A 4 13.63 7.22 13.32
CA TYR A 4 12.37 7.97 13.31
C TYR A 4 11.36 7.33 14.27
N PRO A 5 11.61 7.43 15.58
CA PRO A 5 10.75 6.76 16.57
C PRO A 5 9.30 7.23 16.55
N ARG A 6 9.07 8.52 16.26
CA ARG A 6 7.70 9.05 16.19
C ARG A 6 6.95 8.48 15.00
N VAL A 7 7.64 8.32 13.88
CA VAL A 7 7.02 7.76 12.66
C VAL A 7 6.67 6.30 12.89
N VAL A 8 7.58 5.54 13.51
CA VAL A 8 7.33 4.12 13.81
C VAL A 8 6.15 3.97 14.76
N ALA A 9 6.08 4.79 15.80
CA ALA A 9 4.98 4.76 16.76
C ALA A 9 3.65 5.12 16.08
N TYR A 10 3.66 6.13 15.23
CA TYR A 10 2.46 6.54 14.49
C TYR A 10 1.95 5.40 13.59
N ILE A 11 2.85 4.75 12.87
CA ILE A 11 2.48 3.63 11.99
C ILE A 11 1.87 2.51 12.81
N ALA A 12 2.46 2.16 13.95
CA ALA A 12 1.94 1.09 14.80
C ALA A 12 0.55 1.40 15.32
N GLU A 13 0.31 2.63 15.77
CA GLU A 13 -0.99 3.07 16.25
C GLU A 13 -2.02 3.11 15.13
N SER A 14 -1.62 3.66 13.97
CA SER A 14 -2.49 3.76 12.81
C SER A 14 -2.94 2.39 12.33
N ARG A 15 -2.04 1.41 12.33
CA ARG A 15 -2.37 0.05 11.94
C ARG A 15 -3.43 -0.55 12.85
N LYS A 16 -3.30 -0.32 14.14
CA LYS A 16 -4.23 -0.84 15.14
C LYS A 16 -5.62 -0.20 15.01
N GLU A 17 -5.65 1.12 14.83
CA GLU A 17 -6.89 1.87 14.71
C GLU A 17 -7.58 1.65 13.37
N ASN A 18 -6.81 1.39 12.33
CA ASN A 18 -7.33 1.29 10.96
C ASN A 18 -7.64 -0.13 10.51
N LEU A 19 -7.65 -1.10 11.42
CA LEU A 19 -8.00 -2.46 11.06
C LEU A 19 -9.38 -2.54 10.43
N ASP A 20 -10.37 -1.92 11.08
CA ASP A 20 -11.74 -1.90 10.59
C ASP A 20 -11.88 -1.05 9.33
N ALA A 21 -11.16 0.07 9.29
CA ALA A 21 -11.18 0.96 8.12
C ALA A 21 -10.60 0.26 6.88
N ALA A 22 -9.56 -0.55 7.06
CA ALA A 22 -8.99 -1.31 5.97
C ALA A 22 -10.00 -2.32 5.40
N MET A 23 -10.72 -3.02 6.28
CA MET A 23 -11.72 -3.99 5.83
C MET A 23 -12.88 -3.30 5.11
N GLU A 24 -13.29 -2.14 5.57
CA GLU A 24 -14.31 -1.34 4.91
C GLU A 24 -13.84 -0.90 3.52
N PHE A 25 -12.60 -0.49 3.40
CA PHE A 25 -12.00 -0.09 2.14
C PHE A 25 -12.05 -1.25 1.12
N TYR A 26 -11.64 -2.44 1.54
CA TYR A 26 -11.69 -3.61 0.68
C TYR A 26 -13.12 -3.94 0.27
N GLN A 27 -14.06 -3.89 1.22
CA GLN A 27 -15.45 -4.19 0.94
C GLN A 27 -16.05 -3.21 -0.06
N LYS A 28 -15.74 -1.93 0.07
CA LYS A 28 -16.19 -0.92 -0.89
C LYS A 28 -15.66 -1.21 -2.28
N GLY A 29 -14.38 -1.56 -2.38
CA GLY A 29 -13.77 -1.88 -3.65
C GLY A 29 -14.42 -3.11 -4.30
N VAL A 30 -14.73 -4.13 -3.52
CA VAL A 30 -15.43 -5.31 -4.01
C VAL A 30 -16.81 -4.94 -4.53
N ASN A 31 -17.54 -4.13 -3.76
CA ASN A 31 -18.90 -3.71 -4.13
C ASN A 31 -18.90 -2.88 -5.41
N GLN A 32 -17.86 -2.12 -5.65
CA GLN A 32 -17.71 -1.30 -6.86
C GLN A 32 -17.13 -2.07 -8.06
N GLY A 33 -16.80 -3.34 -7.86
CA GLY A 33 -16.22 -4.16 -8.91
C GLY A 33 -14.76 -3.85 -9.21
N ILE A 34 -14.09 -3.12 -8.32
CA ILE A 34 -12.68 -2.73 -8.46
C ILE A 34 -11.76 -3.81 -7.89
N PHE A 35 -12.16 -4.43 -6.78
CA PHE A 35 -11.39 -5.48 -6.12
C PHE A 35 -12.04 -6.84 -6.36
N ARG A 36 -11.22 -7.87 -6.42
CA ARG A 36 -11.67 -9.24 -6.67
C ARG A 36 -12.49 -9.77 -5.50
N LYS A 37 -13.53 -10.55 -5.83
CA LYS A 37 -14.40 -11.16 -4.83
C LYS A 37 -13.81 -12.41 -4.21
N ASP A 38 -12.90 -13.06 -4.93
CA ASP A 38 -12.35 -14.37 -4.56
C ASP A 38 -11.12 -14.29 -3.66
N VAL A 39 -10.93 -13.17 -2.98
CA VAL A 39 -9.77 -12.93 -2.13
C VAL A 39 -10.19 -12.86 -0.67
N ASN A 40 -9.43 -13.50 0.19
CA ASN A 40 -9.63 -13.40 1.64
C ASN A 40 -8.90 -12.18 2.17
N TYR A 41 -9.63 -11.10 2.36
CA TYR A 41 -9.04 -9.81 2.73
C TYR A 41 -8.53 -9.75 4.16
N ALA A 42 -8.99 -10.66 5.04
CA ALA A 42 -8.41 -10.75 6.37
C ALA A 42 -6.95 -11.22 6.29
N ILE A 43 -6.68 -12.17 5.41
CA ILE A 43 -5.31 -12.64 5.17
C ILE A 43 -4.48 -11.56 4.48
N VAL A 44 -5.04 -10.92 3.46
CA VAL A 44 -4.35 -9.86 2.72
C VAL A 44 -3.90 -8.74 3.66
N ARG A 45 -4.78 -8.32 4.55
CA ARG A 45 -4.47 -7.26 5.50
C ARG A 45 -3.27 -7.62 6.37
N VAL A 46 -3.25 -8.84 6.89
CA VAL A 46 -2.14 -9.32 7.72
C VAL A 46 -0.86 -9.38 6.90
N MET A 47 -0.95 -9.91 5.68
CA MET A 47 0.21 -10.00 4.78
C MET A 47 0.86 -8.64 4.55
N VAL A 48 0.07 -7.64 4.21
CA VAL A 48 0.59 -6.31 3.92
C VAL A 48 1.27 -5.72 5.16
N GLY A 49 0.65 -5.88 6.32
CA GLY A 49 1.22 -5.41 7.59
C GLY A 49 2.56 -6.07 7.90
N GLU A 50 2.64 -7.39 7.73
CA GLU A 50 3.87 -8.13 8.00
C GLU A 50 4.96 -7.79 7.01
N GLN A 51 4.61 -7.61 5.74
CA GLN A 51 5.58 -7.18 4.72
C GLN A 51 6.19 -5.82 5.08
N MET A 52 5.37 -4.89 5.51
CA MET A 52 5.86 -3.57 5.92
C MET A 52 6.80 -3.67 7.13
N ASP A 53 6.44 -4.48 8.12
CA ASP A 53 7.27 -4.66 9.29
C ASP A 53 8.64 -5.24 8.93
N ILE A 54 8.65 -6.24 8.06
CA ILE A 54 9.91 -6.86 7.62
C ILE A 54 10.78 -5.86 6.87
N LEU A 55 10.19 -5.11 5.95
CA LEU A 55 10.93 -4.15 5.15
C LEU A 55 11.50 -3.02 5.99
N LEU A 56 10.72 -2.53 6.95
CA LEU A 56 11.17 -1.44 7.83
C LEU A 56 12.31 -1.86 8.75
N ARG A 57 12.45 -3.15 9.03
CA ARG A 57 13.53 -3.68 9.85
C ARG A 57 14.71 -4.20 9.05
N SER A 58 14.59 -4.21 7.73
CA SER A 58 15.63 -4.75 6.86
C SER A 58 16.63 -3.68 6.42
N GLU A 59 17.71 -4.13 5.79
CA GLU A 59 18.73 -3.24 5.26
C GLU A 59 18.22 -2.35 4.13
N ILE A 60 17.13 -2.73 3.50
CA ILE A 60 16.60 -1.99 2.36
C ILE A 60 16.16 -0.58 2.75
N CYS A 61 15.74 -0.39 4.00
CA CYS A 61 15.32 0.93 4.47
C CYS A 61 16.49 1.92 4.61
N LYS A 62 17.71 1.45 4.48
CA LYS A 62 18.91 2.31 4.46
C LYS A 62 19.21 2.81 3.05
N SER A 63 18.77 2.06 2.04
CA SER A 63 19.05 2.36 0.63
C SER A 63 17.94 3.14 -0.06
N TYR A 64 16.71 2.99 0.41
CA TYR A 64 15.54 3.58 -0.22
C TYR A 64 14.72 4.34 0.81
N SER A 65 14.03 5.39 0.37
CA SER A 65 13.18 6.17 1.26
C SER A 65 11.98 5.35 1.73
N LEU A 66 11.45 5.72 2.89
CA LEU A 66 10.23 5.10 3.42
C LEU A 66 9.08 5.23 2.43
N ALA A 67 8.96 6.39 1.80
CA ALA A 67 7.91 6.63 0.82
C ALA A 67 8.01 5.69 -0.37
N GLU A 68 9.22 5.44 -0.88
CA GLU A 68 9.43 4.54 -2.01
C GLU A 68 9.12 3.10 -1.64
N ILE A 69 9.52 2.66 -0.45
CA ILE A 69 9.22 1.31 0.04
C ILE A 69 7.71 1.12 0.17
N TYR A 70 7.05 2.07 0.82
CA TYR A 70 5.61 2.03 1.03
C TYR A 70 4.86 1.99 -0.31
N GLU A 71 5.24 2.86 -1.22
CA GLU A 71 4.63 2.94 -2.54
C GLU A 71 4.74 1.63 -3.30
N THR A 72 5.92 1.01 -3.27
CA THR A 72 6.15 -0.26 -3.94
C THR A 72 5.24 -1.36 -3.38
N VAL A 73 5.18 -1.48 -2.06
CA VAL A 73 4.35 -2.49 -1.40
C VAL A 73 2.87 -2.28 -1.73
N VAL A 74 2.40 -1.04 -1.63
CA VAL A 74 1.00 -0.71 -1.87
C VAL A 74 0.61 -1.00 -3.33
N PHE A 75 1.44 -0.60 -4.28
CA PHE A 75 1.11 -0.85 -5.70
C PHE A 75 1.10 -2.33 -6.05
N MET A 76 2.06 -3.09 -5.56
CA MET A 76 2.06 -4.53 -5.79
C MET A 76 0.82 -5.19 -5.19
N HIS A 77 0.45 -4.76 -4.00
CA HIS A 77 -0.73 -5.24 -3.31
C HIS A 77 -2.01 -4.89 -4.09
N MET A 78 -2.15 -3.62 -4.47
CA MET A 78 -3.35 -3.15 -5.18
C MET A 78 -3.53 -3.87 -6.51
N ARG A 79 -2.46 -4.09 -7.25
CA ARG A 79 -2.54 -4.82 -8.52
C ARG A 79 -2.96 -6.27 -8.29
N GLY A 80 -2.49 -6.88 -7.20
CA GLY A 80 -2.79 -8.28 -6.90
C GLY A 80 -4.24 -8.55 -6.57
N ILE A 81 -4.94 -7.57 -5.99
CA ILE A 81 -6.34 -7.74 -5.60
C ILE A 81 -7.32 -7.10 -6.57
N SER A 82 -6.84 -6.45 -7.62
CA SER A 82 -7.69 -5.70 -8.54
C SER A 82 -8.31 -6.57 -9.62
N THR A 83 -9.54 -6.23 -10.00
CA THR A 83 -10.19 -6.73 -11.21
C THR A 83 -9.58 -6.01 -12.42
N GLU A 84 -10.00 -6.36 -13.64
CA GLU A 84 -9.59 -5.61 -14.84
C GLU A 84 -9.90 -4.12 -14.70
N LYS A 85 -11.08 -3.81 -14.21
CA LYS A 85 -11.50 -2.43 -13.98
C LYS A 85 -10.58 -1.75 -12.97
N GLY A 86 -10.26 -2.45 -11.88
CA GLY A 86 -9.38 -1.93 -10.85
C GLY A 86 -7.96 -1.72 -11.35
N LEU A 87 -7.43 -2.68 -12.13
CA LEU A 87 -6.09 -2.56 -12.70
C LEU A 87 -5.95 -1.33 -13.58
N LYS A 88 -6.98 -1.05 -14.36
CA LYS A 88 -6.96 0.15 -15.20
C LYS A 88 -6.88 1.42 -14.37
N ILE A 89 -7.63 1.48 -13.28
CA ILE A 89 -7.60 2.64 -12.38
C ILE A 89 -6.22 2.79 -11.73
N VAL A 90 -5.64 1.69 -11.24
CA VAL A 90 -4.33 1.72 -10.60
C VAL A 90 -3.25 2.15 -11.61
N ASP A 91 -3.29 1.58 -12.81
CA ASP A 91 -2.30 1.89 -13.83
C ASP A 91 -2.40 3.34 -14.30
N ASP A 92 -3.62 3.85 -14.43
CA ASP A 92 -3.83 5.26 -14.80
C ASP A 92 -3.29 6.19 -13.72
N PHE A 93 -3.52 5.85 -12.46
CA PHE A 93 -3.01 6.64 -11.34
C PHE A 93 -1.48 6.67 -11.34
N LEU A 94 -0.85 5.51 -11.52
CA LEU A 94 0.61 5.42 -11.60
C LEU A 94 1.18 6.20 -12.76
N HIS A 95 0.54 6.10 -13.91
CA HIS A 95 0.98 6.79 -15.11
C HIS A 95 0.91 8.30 -14.92
N ASN A 96 -0.18 8.79 -14.32
CA ASN A 96 -0.35 10.22 -14.06
C ASN A 96 0.68 10.74 -13.06
N GLN A 97 0.98 9.98 -12.01
CA GLN A 97 2.01 10.37 -11.05
C GLN A 97 3.38 10.48 -11.69
N LYS A 98 3.75 9.50 -12.50
CA LYS A 98 5.03 9.51 -13.20
C LYS A 98 5.11 10.67 -14.19
N GLY A 99 3.98 10.97 -14.86
CA GLY A 99 3.91 12.09 -15.76
C GLY A 99 4.14 13.41 -15.04
N GLU A 100 3.53 13.59 -13.89
CA GLU A 100 3.71 14.78 -13.06
C GLU A 100 5.15 14.93 -12.58
N GLU A 101 5.75 13.86 -12.10
CA GLU A 101 7.14 13.86 -11.66
C GLU A 101 8.07 14.21 -12.81
N HIS A 102 7.82 13.64 -13.98
CA HIS A 102 8.61 13.92 -15.17
C HIS A 102 8.50 15.39 -15.56
N ASN A 103 7.30 15.95 -15.49
CA ASN A 103 7.07 17.36 -15.82
C ASN A 103 7.79 18.31 -14.85
N LYS A 104 7.82 17.95 -13.58
CA LYS A 104 8.54 18.73 -12.56
C LYS A 104 10.05 18.73 -12.79
N ASN A 105 10.56 17.65 -13.30
CA ASN A 105 11.99 17.49 -13.54
C ASN A 105 12.42 17.96 -14.92
N GLY A 106 11.47 18.16 -15.78
CA GLY A 106 11.71 18.68 -17.12
C GLY A 106 11.69 20.18 -17.14
#